data_9be85279e15b0deefae7035936b93e5b
#
_entry.id   9be85279e15b0deefae7035936b93e5b
#
_cell.length_a   1.000
_cell.length_b   1.000
_cell.length_c   1.000
_cell.angle_alpha   90.00
_cell.angle_beta   90.00
_cell.angle_gamma   90.00
#
_symmetry.space_group_name_H-M   'P 1'
#
loop_
_entity.id
_entity.type
_entity.pdbx_description
1 polymer ?
#
loop_
_entity_poly.entity_id
_entity_poly.type
_entity_poly.pdbx_seq_one_letter_code
_entity_poly.pdbx_strand_id
1 'polypeptide(L)'
;SWPNRDRFVLSAGHGSILVYSLLHLTGYDLSLEELKEFRQLGSRTPGHPEYGLTPGVETTTGPLGQGFANGVGLAIAERFLAATFNRPEFPIFDHYTYAIVSDGDLMEGISHEAASLAGHLGLDKLVNLYGDNEISIEGKAMITFTEDVPGRFRAYGWYVEEINGDDLEAIEHAIRSAQGETERPSLIVCHTHIAYGSPNKQDAAAAHGAPLGDEEVRRTKEKLDWPSEAKFWVPEEALMVFREAVENGQQTQTSLLNLVERYAAVYPDEAALLGRLWEG
;
A
#
# COMPACT_ATOMS: atom_id res chain seq x y z
N SER A 1 -6.92 -16.87 3.84
CA SER A 1 -7.01 -15.78 2.84
C SER A 1 -7.31 -16.36 1.47
N TRP A 2 -8.05 -15.64 0.64
CA TRP A 2 -8.41 -16.07 -0.71
C TRP A 2 -7.44 -15.46 -1.74
N PRO A 3 -7.10 -16.16 -2.85
CA PRO A 3 -5.98 -15.79 -3.71
C PRO A 3 -6.22 -14.55 -4.58
N ASN A 4 -7.47 -14.23 -4.93
CA ASN A 4 -7.82 -13.09 -5.79
C ASN A 4 -8.20 -11.83 -4.97
N ARG A 5 -7.54 -11.55 -3.86
CA ARG A 5 -7.67 -10.28 -3.16
C ARG A 5 -6.57 -9.31 -3.59
N ASP A 6 -6.85 -8.04 -3.57
CA ASP A 6 -5.82 -7.02 -3.80
C ASP A 6 -4.66 -7.16 -2.82
N ARG A 7 -3.48 -6.77 -3.25
CA ARG A 7 -2.26 -6.72 -2.44
C ARG A 7 -1.94 -5.29 -2.09
N PHE A 8 -1.54 -5.07 -0.84
CA PHE A 8 -1.07 -3.78 -0.39
C PHE A 8 0.33 -3.90 0.21
N VAL A 9 1.27 -3.11 -0.31
CA VAL A 9 2.67 -3.09 0.14
C VAL A 9 3.02 -1.67 0.61
N LEU A 10 3.47 -1.55 1.84
CA LEU A 10 4.15 -0.34 2.29
C LEU A 10 5.66 -0.53 2.09
N SER A 11 6.20 -0.03 0.97
CA SER A 11 7.64 -0.09 0.67
C SER A 11 8.43 0.79 1.63
N ALA A 12 7.92 2.01 1.89
CA ALA A 12 8.44 2.91 2.92
C ALA A 12 8.15 2.36 4.34
N GLY A 13 8.75 1.22 4.68
CA GLY A 13 8.42 0.42 5.85
C GLY A 13 8.53 1.14 7.20
N HIS A 14 9.30 2.23 7.27
CA HIS A 14 9.40 3.07 8.48
C HIS A 14 8.08 3.81 8.81
N GLY A 15 7.15 3.94 7.85
CA GLY A 15 5.78 4.43 8.05
C GLY A 15 4.79 3.36 8.52
N SER A 16 5.26 2.26 9.12
CA SER A 16 4.50 1.05 9.46
C SER A 16 3.23 1.28 10.28
N ILE A 17 3.18 2.32 11.12
CA ILE A 17 1.99 2.65 11.91
C ILE A 17 0.75 2.91 11.02
N LEU A 18 0.94 3.41 9.80
CA LEU A 18 -0.15 3.58 8.83
C LEU A 18 -0.82 2.24 8.54
N VAL A 19 -0.02 1.22 8.17
CA VAL A 19 -0.54 -0.12 7.87
C VAL A 19 -1.22 -0.72 9.09
N TYR A 20 -0.60 -0.66 10.27
CA TYR A 20 -1.16 -1.24 11.48
C TYR A 20 -2.47 -0.56 11.88
N SER A 21 -2.55 0.76 11.77
CA SER A 21 -3.80 1.49 12.04
C SER A 21 -4.91 1.07 11.07
N LEU A 22 -4.61 0.98 9.78
CA LEU A 22 -5.58 0.54 8.77
C LEU A 22 -6.01 -0.92 8.99
N LEU A 23 -5.09 -1.83 9.31
CA LEU A 23 -5.42 -3.23 9.62
C LEU A 23 -6.35 -3.32 10.84
N HIS A 24 -6.07 -2.54 11.91
CA HIS A 24 -6.97 -2.46 13.06
C HIS A 24 -8.34 -1.92 12.66
N LEU A 25 -8.40 -0.80 11.97
CA LEU A 25 -9.65 -0.12 11.59
C LEU A 25 -10.50 -1.00 10.66
N THR A 26 -9.89 -1.70 9.71
CA THR A 26 -10.57 -2.58 8.74
C THR A 26 -10.85 -3.99 9.26
N GLY A 27 -10.59 -4.28 10.55
CA GLY A 27 -11.07 -5.49 11.22
C GLY A 27 -10.17 -6.71 11.16
N TYR A 28 -8.90 -6.54 10.82
CA TYR A 28 -7.93 -7.63 10.99
C TYR A 28 -7.73 -7.95 12.49
N ASP A 29 -7.18 -9.14 12.76
CA ASP A 29 -6.83 -9.56 14.13
C ASP A 29 -5.61 -8.79 14.66
N LEU A 30 -5.82 -7.50 14.88
CA LEU A 30 -4.85 -6.57 15.46
C LEU A 30 -5.57 -5.59 16.38
N SER A 31 -5.40 -5.77 17.68
CA SER A 31 -6.11 -5.00 18.70
C SER A 31 -5.54 -3.60 18.88
N LEU A 32 -6.32 -2.70 19.51
CA LEU A 32 -5.85 -1.37 19.88
C LEU A 32 -4.71 -1.44 20.92
N GLU A 33 -4.71 -2.44 21.79
CA GLU A 33 -3.64 -2.63 22.77
C GLU A 33 -2.31 -2.97 22.08
N GLU A 34 -2.35 -3.76 20.99
CA GLU A 34 -1.16 -4.04 20.19
C GLU A 34 -0.64 -2.79 19.46
N LEU A 35 -1.52 -1.88 19.03
CA LEU A 35 -1.10 -0.58 18.50
C LEU A 35 -0.40 0.29 19.54
N LYS A 36 -0.82 0.23 20.82
CA LYS A 36 -0.16 0.94 21.91
C LYS A 36 1.25 0.42 22.19
N GLU A 37 1.52 -0.84 21.86
CA GLU A 37 2.83 -1.47 21.96
C GLU A 37 3.70 -1.27 20.70
N PHE A 38 3.39 -0.27 19.88
CA PHE A 38 4.13 0.03 18.65
C PHE A 38 5.64 0.19 18.92
N ARG A 39 6.45 -0.55 18.16
CA ARG A 39 7.93 -0.60 18.29
C ARG A 39 8.46 -1.17 19.60
N GLN A 40 7.63 -1.77 20.45
CA GLN A 40 8.11 -2.46 21.64
C GLN A 40 8.63 -3.86 21.31
N LEU A 41 9.60 -4.34 22.08
CA LEU A 41 10.19 -5.67 21.89
C LEU A 41 9.11 -6.76 22.03
N GLY A 42 8.99 -7.62 21.03
CA GLY A 42 8.01 -8.70 21.02
C GLY A 42 6.59 -8.29 20.61
N SER A 43 6.38 -7.02 20.28
CA SER A 43 5.09 -6.53 19.78
C SER A 43 4.76 -7.08 18.40
N ARG A 44 3.46 -7.25 18.11
CA ARG A 44 2.95 -7.54 16.76
C ARG A 44 2.93 -6.32 15.83
N THR A 45 3.37 -5.16 16.34
CA THR A 45 3.47 -3.90 15.61
C THR A 45 4.93 -3.39 15.61
N PRO A 46 5.87 -4.13 14.99
CA PRO A 46 7.28 -3.76 14.95
C PRO A 46 7.51 -2.46 14.17
N GLY A 47 8.73 -1.91 14.24
CA GLY A 47 9.09 -0.65 13.59
C GLY A 47 8.98 -0.67 12.07
N HIS A 48 9.05 -1.84 11.45
CA HIS A 48 8.84 -2.09 10.03
C HIS A 48 7.91 -3.30 9.87
N PRO A 49 7.06 -3.35 8.83
CA PRO A 49 6.16 -4.49 8.62
C PRO A 49 6.92 -5.79 8.44
N GLU A 50 6.48 -6.85 9.13
CA GLU A 50 7.07 -8.19 9.04
C GLU A 50 5.99 -9.19 8.60
N TYR A 51 6.26 -9.89 7.49
CA TYR A 51 5.39 -10.95 6.99
C TYR A 51 5.33 -12.11 7.98
N GLY A 52 4.12 -12.58 8.26
CA GLY A 52 3.88 -13.68 9.19
C GLY A 52 3.79 -13.28 10.67
N LEU A 53 4.20 -12.05 11.04
CA LEU A 53 4.05 -11.53 12.40
C LEU A 53 2.74 -10.75 12.57
N THR A 54 2.51 -9.77 11.70
CA THR A 54 1.29 -8.96 11.73
C THR A 54 0.29 -9.49 10.70
N PRO A 55 -0.94 -9.87 11.09
CA PRO A 55 -1.96 -10.30 10.14
C PRO A 55 -2.25 -9.24 9.09
N GLY A 56 -2.26 -9.63 7.81
CA GLY A 56 -2.54 -8.71 6.69
C GLY A 56 -1.30 -8.05 6.07
N VAL A 57 -0.12 -8.20 6.66
CA VAL A 57 1.14 -7.75 6.05
C VAL A 57 1.55 -8.72 4.93
N GLU A 58 1.70 -8.21 3.72
CA GLU A 58 1.97 -8.99 2.50
C GLU A 58 3.44 -9.37 2.35
N THR A 59 4.34 -8.49 2.79
CA THR A 59 5.78 -8.68 2.66
C THR A 59 6.52 -7.90 3.74
N THR A 60 7.66 -8.42 4.16
CA THR A 60 8.58 -7.71 5.06
C THR A 60 9.24 -6.57 4.32
N THR A 61 9.16 -5.36 4.88
CA THR A 61 9.82 -4.16 4.35
C THR A 61 10.69 -3.49 5.42
N GLY A 62 11.43 -2.46 5.03
CA GLY A 62 12.40 -1.78 5.89
C GLY A 62 13.65 -1.44 5.09
N PRO A 63 14.35 -2.42 4.45
CA PRO A 63 15.33 -2.11 3.42
C PRO A 63 14.64 -1.43 2.25
N LEU A 64 15.07 -0.20 1.93
CA LEU A 64 14.45 0.64 0.91
C LEU A 64 14.48 -0.01 -0.49
N GLY A 65 13.45 0.25 -1.29
CA GLY A 65 13.27 -0.31 -2.64
C GLY A 65 12.81 -1.77 -2.69
N GLN A 66 12.95 -2.54 -1.61
CA GLN A 66 12.56 -3.96 -1.60
C GLN A 66 11.06 -4.15 -1.70
N GLY A 67 10.27 -3.33 -1.00
CA GLY A 67 8.80 -3.37 -1.10
C GLY A 67 8.30 -3.03 -2.50
N PHE A 68 8.89 -2.02 -3.15
CA PHE A 68 8.61 -1.68 -4.53
C PHE A 68 8.85 -2.89 -5.46
N ALA A 69 10.03 -3.52 -5.37
CA ALA A 69 10.38 -4.68 -6.18
C ALA A 69 9.47 -5.90 -5.89
N ASN A 70 9.11 -6.12 -4.62
CA ASN A 70 8.13 -7.16 -4.25
C ASN A 70 6.75 -6.89 -4.85
N GLY A 71 6.31 -5.62 -4.89
CA GLY A 71 5.08 -5.22 -5.58
C GLY A 71 5.08 -5.58 -7.06
N VAL A 72 6.21 -5.36 -7.74
CA VAL A 72 6.39 -5.80 -9.13
C VAL A 72 6.30 -7.32 -9.24
N GLY A 73 6.93 -8.07 -8.32
CA GLY A 73 6.84 -9.53 -8.27
C GLY A 73 5.41 -10.04 -8.06
N LEU A 74 4.63 -9.40 -7.19
CA LEU A 74 3.23 -9.73 -6.95
C LEU A 74 2.36 -9.49 -8.20
N ALA A 75 2.59 -8.38 -8.92
CA ALA A 75 1.89 -8.09 -10.18
C ALA A 75 2.26 -9.07 -11.31
N ILE A 76 3.53 -9.52 -11.37
CA ILE A 76 3.95 -10.60 -12.29
C ILE A 76 3.21 -11.90 -11.94
N ALA A 77 3.09 -12.22 -10.66
CA ALA A 77 2.40 -13.42 -10.19
C ALA A 77 0.91 -13.37 -10.54
N GLU A 78 0.23 -12.23 -10.34
CA GLU A 78 -1.16 -12.05 -10.76
C GLU A 78 -1.33 -12.33 -12.26
N ARG A 79 -0.51 -11.68 -13.09
CA ARG A 79 -0.58 -11.83 -14.55
C ARG A 79 -0.33 -13.26 -15.02
N PHE A 80 0.63 -13.94 -14.39
CA PHE A 80 0.91 -15.36 -14.66
C PHE A 80 -0.28 -16.23 -14.28
N LEU A 81 -0.87 -16.03 -13.12
CA LEU A 81 -2.03 -16.78 -12.64
C LEU A 81 -3.27 -16.49 -13.51
N ALA A 82 -3.51 -15.24 -13.88
CA ALA A 82 -4.57 -14.86 -14.78
C ALA A 82 -4.41 -15.54 -16.15
N ALA A 83 -3.24 -15.51 -16.75
CA ALA A 83 -2.95 -16.18 -18.01
C ALA A 83 -3.12 -17.71 -17.94
N THR A 84 -2.84 -18.30 -16.78
CA THR A 84 -2.96 -19.75 -16.58
C THR A 84 -4.39 -20.18 -16.35
N PHE A 85 -5.14 -19.47 -15.49
CA PHE A 85 -6.43 -19.94 -14.98
C PHE A 85 -7.65 -19.22 -15.55
N ASN A 86 -7.53 -17.94 -15.98
CA ASN A 86 -8.70 -17.23 -16.50
C ASN A 86 -9.18 -17.85 -17.80
N ARG A 87 -10.50 -17.90 -17.96
CA ARG A 87 -11.21 -18.35 -19.15
C ARG A 87 -12.33 -17.34 -19.45
N PRO A 88 -12.86 -17.29 -20.68
CA PRO A 88 -14.08 -16.52 -20.94
C PRO A 88 -15.14 -16.86 -19.90
N GLU A 89 -15.78 -15.87 -19.29
CA GLU A 89 -16.77 -15.99 -18.21
C GLU A 89 -16.21 -16.40 -16.83
N PHE A 90 -14.91 -16.69 -16.70
CA PHE A 90 -14.27 -17.10 -15.45
C PHE A 90 -13.00 -16.29 -15.16
N PRO A 91 -13.10 -15.04 -14.73
CA PRO A 91 -11.96 -14.25 -14.26
C PRO A 91 -11.58 -14.66 -12.83
N ILE A 92 -10.78 -15.73 -12.72
CA ILE A 92 -10.37 -16.29 -11.41
C ILE A 92 -9.35 -15.38 -10.72
N PHE A 93 -8.46 -14.74 -11.50
CA PHE A 93 -7.48 -13.76 -11.01
C PHE A 93 -7.68 -12.44 -11.74
N ASP A 94 -7.92 -11.37 -10.96
CA ASP A 94 -8.17 -10.01 -11.46
C ASP A 94 -7.89 -8.96 -10.39
N HIS A 95 -6.91 -9.22 -9.52
CA HIS A 95 -6.59 -8.33 -8.40
C HIS A 95 -5.48 -7.33 -8.73
N TYR A 96 -5.53 -6.20 -8.05
CA TYR A 96 -4.49 -5.17 -8.12
C TYR A 96 -3.41 -5.38 -7.06
N THR A 97 -2.22 -4.85 -7.36
CA THR A 97 -1.16 -4.65 -6.39
C THR A 97 -0.95 -3.15 -6.20
N TYR A 98 -1.19 -2.67 -4.98
CA TYR A 98 -0.95 -1.29 -4.58
C TYR A 98 0.30 -1.21 -3.72
N ALA A 99 1.14 -0.20 -3.96
CA ALA A 99 2.27 0.06 -3.07
C ALA A 99 2.38 1.55 -2.74
N ILE A 100 2.79 1.85 -1.51
CA ILE A 100 3.23 3.20 -1.12
C ILE A 100 4.75 3.19 -1.07
N VAL A 101 5.34 4.11 -1.82
CA VAL A 101 6.79 4.28 -1.96
C VAL A 101 7.21 5.70 -1.58
N SER A 102 8.48 5.89 -1.25
CA SER A 102 9.05 7.17 -0.83
C SER A 102 10.26 7.56 -1.68
N ASP A 103 10.79 8.77 -1.50
CA ASP A 103 12.03 9.22 -2.13
C ASP A 103 13.16 8.19 -1.96
N GLY A 104 13.36 7.73 -0.73
CA GLY A 104 14.41 6.75 -0.42
C GLY A 104 14.23 5.44 -1.18
N ASP A 105 13.01 4.93 -1.33
CA ASP A 105 12.75 3.75 -2.15
C ASP A 105 13.17 3.97 -3.60
N LEU A 106 12.87 5.14 -4.15
CA LEU A 106 13.12 5.44 -5.56
C LEU A 106 14.56 5.86 -5.87
N MET A 107 15.39 6.08 -4.84
CA MET A 107 16.85 6.24 -4.96
C MET A 107 17.56 4.89 -5.15
N GLU A 108 16.97 3.80 -4.68
CA GLU A 108 17.61 2.47 -4.71
C GLU A 108 17.71 1.89 -6.11
N GLY A 109 18.86 1.26 -6.43
CA GLY A 109 19.11 0.66 -7.74
C GLY A 109 18.07 -0.38 -8.13
N ILE A 110 17.62 -1.21 -7.17
CA ILE A 110 16.58 -2.23 -7.41
C ILE A 110 15.27 -1.62 -7.91
N SER A 111 14.92 -0.40 -7.48
CA SER A 111 13.71 0.29 -7.91
C SER A 111 13.78 0.67 -9.39
N HIS A 112 14.95 1.08 -9.89
CA HIS A 112 15.17 1.37 -11.31
C HIS A 112 14.99 0.11 -12.17
N GLU A 113 15.61 -0.99 -11.77
CA GLU A 113 15.52 -2.27 -12.49
C GLU A 113 14.10 -2.82 -12.49
N ALA A 114 13.45 -2.82 -11.32
CA ALA A 114 12.08 -3.29 -11.16
C ALA A 114 11.07 -2.42 -11.94
N ALA A 115 11.21 -1.08 -11.90
CA ALA A 115 10.35 -0.17 -12.65
C ALA A 115 10.48 -0.37 -14.18
N SER A 116 11.71 -0.53 -14.67
CA SER A 116 11.98 -0.82 -16.08
C SER A 116 11.34 -2.14 -16.50
N LEU A 117 11.48 -3.18 -15.68
CA LEU A 117 10.85 -4.50 -15.94
C LEU A 117 9.33 -4.41 -15.94
N ALA A 118 8.73 -3.71 -14.98
CA ALA A 118 7.29 -3.55 -14.89
C ALA A 118 6.70 -2.84 -16.11
N GLY A 119 7.34 -1.76 -16.57
CA GLY A 119 6.95 -1.05 -17.79
C GLY A 119 7.11 -1.92 -19.03
N HIS A 120 8.22 -2.65 -19.16
CA HIS A 120 8.46 -3.59 -20.28
C HIS A 120 7.39 -4.68 -20.35
N LEU A 121 7.00 -5.22 -19.20
CA LEU A 121 5.95 -6.24 -19.12
C LEU A 121 4.53 -5.65 -19.25
N GLY A 122 4.35 -4.33 -19.13
CA GLY A 122 3.04 -3.69 -19.15
C GLY A 122 2.14 -4.16 -18.00
N LEU A 123 2.63 -4.14 -16.76
CA LEU A 123 1.90 -4.64 -15.58
C LEU A 123 0.79 -3.66 -15.15
N ASP A 124 -0.29 -3.65 -15.88
CA ASP A 124 -1.40 -2.70 -15.77
C ASP A 124 -2.10 -2.69 -14.39
N LYS A 125 -2.07 -3.79 -13.66
CA LYS A 125 -2.64 -3.89 -12.30
C LYS A 125 -1.67 -3.53 -11.17
N LEU A 126 -0.51 -2.96 -11.49
CA LEU A 126 0.42 -2.41 -10.52
C LEU A 126 0.22 -0.90 -10.39
N VAL A 127 -0.22 -0.45 -9.22
CA VAL A 127 -0.47 0.96 -8.91
C VAL A 127 0.41 1.37 -7.74
N ASN A 128 1.35 2.28 -7.98
CA ASN A 128 2.22 2.82 -6.94
C ASN A 128 1.84 4.26 -6.61
N LEU A 129 1.69 4.56 -5.32
CA LEU A 129 1.54 5.91 -4.80
C LEU A 129 2.91 6.35 -4.26
N TYR A 130 3.49 7.36 -4.89
CA TYR A 130 4.76 7.94 -4.45
C TYR A 130 4.49 9.13 -3.55
N GLY A 131 4.81 9.01 -2.28
CA GLY A 131 4.73 10.10 -1.31
C GLY A 131 5.94 11.03 -1.47
N ASP A 132 5.80 12.03 -2.32
CA ASP A 132 6.79 13.08 -2.57
C ASP A 132 6.60 14.19 -1.54
N ASN A 133 7.43 14.15 -0.48
CA ASN A 133 7.42 15.16 0.58
C ASN A 133 8.73 15.95 0.65
N GLU A 134 9.65 15.72 -0.27
CA GLU A 134 10.96 16.39 -0.39
C GLU A 134 11.87 16.27 0.86
N ILE A 135 11.57 15.40 1.82
CA ILE A 135 12.32 15.29 3.09
C ILE A 135 12.88 13.89 3.27
N SER A 136 14.15 13.83 3.66
CA SER A 136 14.83 12.63 4.10
C SER A 136 15.27 12.75 5.58
N ILE A 137 15.96 11.72 6.10
CA ILE A 137 16.39 11.65 7.52
C ILE A 137 17.21 12.87 7.93
N GLU A 138 18.17 13.32 7.09
CA GLU A 138 19.14 14.36 7.44
C GLU A 138 18.82 15.74 6.84
N GLY A 139 17.70 15.87 6.10
CA GLY A 139 17.36 17.14 5.44
C GLY A 139 16.46 16.99 4.23
N LYS A 140 16.55 17.96 3.33
CA LYS A 140 15.80 17.91 2.08
C LYS A 140 16.34 16.81 1.17
N ALA A 141 15.43 16.08 0.51
CA ALA A 141 15.78 15.02 -0.43
C ALA A 141 16.70 15.53 -1.56
N MET A 142 16.53 16.77 -1.99
CA MET A 142 17.34 17.42 -3.03
C MET A 142 18.86 17.48 -2.74
N ILE A 143 19.30 17.19 -1.53
CA ILE A 143 20.73 17.11 -1.20
C ILE A 143 21.40 15.92 -1.92
N THR A 144 20.65 14.84 -2.12
CA THR A 144 21.14 13.59 -2.73
C THR A 144 20.30 13.12 -3.91
N PHE A 145 19.13 13.70 -4.13
CA PHE A 145 18.15 13.23 -5.10
C PHE A 145 17.53 14.43 -5.84
N THR A 146 17.93 14.60 -7.09
CA THR A 146 17.52 15.73 -7.95
C THR A 146 16.95 15.24 -9.28
N GLU A 147 16.51 14.01 -9.34
CA GLU A 147 15.96 13.39 -10.52
C GLU A 147 14.53 13.86 -10.81
N ASP A 148 14.19 13.96 -12.09
CA ASP A 148 12.80 14.04 -12.54
C ASP A 148 12.18 12.64 -12.48
N VAL A 149 11.66 12.28 -11.30
CA VAL A 149 11.04 10.96 -11.07
C VAL A 149 9.84 10.74 -12.01
N PRO A 150 8.89 11.67 -12.18
CA PRO A 150 7.82 11.54 -13.15
C PRO A 150 8.32 11.27 -14.57
N GLY A 151 9.32 12.03 -15.04
CA GLY A 151 9.93 11.87 -16.36
C GLY A 151 10.62 10.51 -16.51
N ARG A 152 11.33 10.05 -15.48
CA ARG A 152 11.98 8.74 -15.45
C ARG A 152 10.97 7.60 -15.60
N PHE A 153 9.87 7.61 -14.84
CA PHE A 153 8.84 6.58 -14.92
C PHE A 153 8.10 6.61 -16.26
N ARG A 154 7.83 7.80 -16.83
CA ARG A 154 7.31 7.91 -18.21
C ARG A 154 8.25 7.28 -19.23
N ALA A 155 9.57 7.43 -19.05
CA ALA A 155 10.57 6.80 -19.91
C ALA A 155 10.62 5.27 -19.76
N TYR A 156 10.26 4.73 -18.59
CA TYR A 156 10.07 3.29 -18.39
C TYR A 156 8.76 2.75 -18.98
N GLY A 157 7.89 3.61 -19.51
CA GLY A 157 6.60 3.20 -20.09
C GLY A 157 5.46 3.15 -19.08
N TRP A 158 5.56 3.80 -17.93
CA TRP A 158 4.50 3.90 -16.94
C TRP A 158 3.50 5.00 -17.28
N TYR A 159 2.24 4.81 -16.89
CA TYR A 159 1.29 5.89 -16.71
C TYR A 159 1.68 6.70 -15.47
N VAL A 160 1.75 8.02 -15.58
CA VAL A 160 2.18 8.88 -14.46
C VAL A 160 1.21 10.04 -14.32
N GLU A 161 0.63 10.16 -13.14
CA GLU A 161 -0.25 11.25 -12.73
C GLU A 161 0.33 11.96 -11.50
N GLU A 162 0.25 13.29 -11.44
CA GLU A 162 0.77 14.11 -10.34
C GLU A 162 -0.39 14.84 -9.68
N ILE A 163 -0.51 14.71 -8.37
CA ILE A 163 -1.63 15.23 -7.60
C ILE A 163 -1.19 15.92 -6.30
N ASN A 164 -2.06 16.77 -5.76
CA ASN A 164 -1.96 17.19 -4.37
C ASN A 164 -2.34 16.00 -3.46
N GLY A 165 -1.39 15.47 -2.70
CA GLY A 165 -1.60 14.33 -1.80
C GLY A 165 -2.39 14.65 -0.53
N ASP A 166 -2.71 15.92 -0.27
CA ASP A 166 -3.61 16.34 0.82
C ASP A 166 -5.08 16.44 0.36
N ASP A 167 -5.36 16.22 -0.92
CA ASP A 167 -6.70 16.23 -1.52
C ASP A 167 -7.22 14.80 -1.72
N LEU A 168 -8.14 14.38 -0.86
CA LEU A 168 -8.71 13.01 -0.89
C LEU A 168 -9.50 12.73 -2.18
N GLU A 169 -10.16 13.74 -2.77
CA GLU A 169 -10.89 13.57 -4.03
C GLU A 169 -9.92 13.37 -5.20
N ALA A 170 -8.81 14.10 -5.19
CA ALA A 170 -7.75 13.93 -6.18
C ALA A 170 -7.10 12.54 -6.08
N ILE A 171 -6.85 12.04 -4.86
CA ILE A 171 -6.32 10.68 -4.63
C ILE A 171 -7.30 9.62 -5.17
N GLU A 172 -8.59 9.73 -4.82
CA GLU A 172 -9.60 8.78 -5.30
C GLU A 172 -9.68 8.80 -6.83
N HIS A 173 -9.69 9.98 -7.44
CA HIS A 173 -9.72 10.13 -8.89
C HIS A 173 -8.52 9.50 -9.57
N ALA A 174 -7.31 9.76 -9.07
CA ALA A 174 -6.08 9.20 -9.62
C ALA A 174 -6.01 7.67 -9.50
N ILE A 175 -6.48 7.10 -8.38
CA ILE A 175 -6.58 5.64 -8.23
C ILE A 175 -7.56 5.06 -9.24
N ARG A 176 -8.72 5.69 -9.45
CA ARG A 176 -9.70 5.25 -10.47
C ARG A 176 -9.15 5.38 -11.88
N SER A 177 -8.40 6.43 -12.18
CA SER A 177 -7.70 6.59 -13.47
C SER A 177 -6.68 5.48 -13.69
N ALA A 178 -5.88 5.15 -12.66
CA ALA A 178 -4.92 4.06 -12.70
C ALA A 178 -5.59 2.68 -12.88
N GLN A 179 -6.74 2.45 -12.26
CA GLN A 179 -7.53 1.24 -12.47
C GLN A 179 -8.14 1.16 -13.88
N GLY A 180 -8.34 2.30 -14.54
CA GLY A 180 -8.79 2.38 -15.93
C GLY A 180 -7.67 2.21 -16.97
N GLU A 181 -6.40 2.30 -16.56
CA GLU A 181 -5.25 2.05 -17.43
C GLU A 181 -5.04 0.53 -17.59
N THR A 182 -5.09 0.02 -18.80
CA THR A 182 -5.09 -1.42 -19.09
C THR A 182 -3.86 -1.93 -19.83
N GLU A 183 -2.86 -1.07 -20.03
CA GLU A 183 -1.66 -1.40 -20.81
C GLU A 183 -0.36 -1.21 -20.04
N ARG A 184 -0.36 -0.35 -19.00
CA ARG A 184 0.84 0.11 -18.32
C ARG A 184 0.68 0.12 -16.81
N PRO A 185 1.76 -0.12 -16.04
CA PRO A 185 1.75 0.15 -14.59
C PRO A 185 1.59 1.65 -14.33
N SER A 186 1.05 2.01 -13.17
CA SER A 186 0.72 3.38 -12.81
C SER A 186 1.54 3.88 -11.64
N LEU A 187 2.09 5.10 -11.76
CA LEU A 187 2.68 5.87 -10.67
C LEU A 187 1.84 7.12 -10.42
N ILE A 188 1.28 7.23 -9.23
CA ILE A 188 0.60 8.43 -8.75
C ILE A 188 1.58 9.17 -7.85
N VAL A 189 2.06 10.32 -8.29
CA VAL A 189 2.95 11.20 -7.51
C VAL A 189 2.09 12.06 -6.62
N CYS A 190 2.14 11.80 -5.32
CA CYS A 190 1.38 12.51 -4.31
C CYS A 190 2.30 13.55 -3.64
N HIS A 191 2.17 14.82 -4.03
CA HIS A 191 2.87 15.90 -3.33
C HIS A 191 2.26 16.08 -1.95
N THR A 192 3.03 15.80 -0.90
CA THR A 192 2.59 15.73 0.49
C THR A 192 3.48 16.54 1.41
N HIS A 193 3.07 16.67 2.66
CA HIS A 193 3.84 17.31 3.72
C HIS A 193 4.15 16.30 4.83
N ILE A 194 5.43 16.08 5.15
CA ILE A 194 5.76 15.30 6.34
C ILE A 194 5.28 16.03 7.59
N ALA A 195 4.72 15.30 8.55
CA ALA A 195 4.10 15.84 9.76
C ALA A 195 3.06 16.94 9.47
N TYR A 196 2.20 16.71 8.48
CA TYR A 196 1.11 17.60 8.11
C TYR A 196 0.33 18.12 9.33
N GLY A 197 0.12 19.42 9.39
CA GLY A 197 -0.58 20.08 10.49
C GLY A 197 0.28 20.38 11.73
N SER A 198 1.50 19.85 11.83
CA SER A 198 2.40 20.17 12.95
C SER A 198 2.88 21.62 12.87
N PRO A 199 2.64 22.47 13.88
CA PRO A 199 3.02 23.88 13.82
C PRO A 199 4.51 24.14 13.69
N ASN A 200 5.36 23.27 14.30
CA ASN A 200 6.79 23.49 14.36
C ASN A 200 7.63 22.42 13.64
N LYS A 201 7.01 21.30 13.22
CA LYS A 201 7.74 20.17 12.62
C LYS A 201 7.27 19.78 11.23
N GLN A 202 6.21 20.42 10.70
CA GLN A 202 5.83 20.19 9.31
C GLN A 202 7.00 20.54 8.38
N ASP A 203 7.26 19.69 7.39
CA ASP A 203 8.34 19.82 6.40
C ASP A 203 9.76 19.89 6.99
N ALA A 204 9.92 19.33 8.18
CA ALA A 204 11.21 19.26 8.86
C ALA A 204 11.74 17.83 8.95
N ALA A 205 13.03 17.64 8.69
CA ALA A 205 13.71 16.34 8.84
C ALA A 205 13.55 15.75 10.25
N ALA A 206 13.41 16.61 11.27
CA ALA A 206 13.15 16.19 12.66
C ALA A 206 11.84 15.42 12.88
N ALA A 207 10.94 15.41 11.88
CA ALA A 207 9.71 14.59 11.90
C ALA A 207 9.90 13.22 11.23
N HIS A 208 10.99 13.01 10.50
CA HIS A 208 11.24 11.79 9.77
C HIS A 208 11.62 10.64 10.72
N GLY A 209 10.68 9.70 10.93
CA GLY A 209 10.91 8.52 11.78
C GLY A 209 11.08 8.80 13.28
N ALA A 210 10.84 10.01 13.74
CA ALA A 210 10.96 10.42 15.13
C ALA A 210 9.61 10.87 15.71
N PRO A 211 9.35 10.64 17.01
CA PRO A 211 8.12 11.11 17.63
C PRO A 211 8.08 12.65 17.67
N LEU A 212 6.90 13.21 17.44
CA LEU A 212 6.69 14.66 17.54
C LEU A 212 6.89 15.19 18.96
N GLY A 213 6.61 14.36 19.96
CA GLY A 213 6.57 14.72 21.39
C GLY A 213 5.19 15.22 21.81
N ASP A 214 4.85 15.05 23.09
CA ASP A 214 3.50 15.26 23.61
C ASP A 214 2.94 16.67 23.33
N GLU A 215 3.76 17.70 23.54
CA GLU A 215 3.34 19.09 23.31
C GLU A 215 3.08 19.38 21.82
N GLU A 216 3.93 18.88 20.93
CA GLU A 216 3.74 19.08 19.50
C GLU A 216 2.53 18.27 18.98
N VAL A 217 2.32 17.06 19.49
CA VAL A 217 1.10 16.27 19.19
C VAL A 217 -0.16 17.02 19.63
N ARG A 218 -0.16 17.61 20.84
CA ARG A 218 -1.28 18.40 21.34
C ARG A 218 -1.59 19.58 20.41
N ARG A 219 -0.57 20.35 20.04
CA ARG A 219 -0.70 21.50 19.13
C ARG A 219 -1.16 21.10 17.72
N THR A 220 -0.66 19.98 17.21
CA THR A 220 -1.06 19.42 15.90
C THR A 220 -2.54 19.07 15.92
N LYS A 221 -2.99 18.39 16.97
CA LYS A 221 -4.42 18.05 17.14
C LYS A 221 -5.30 19.29 17.21
N GLU A 222 -4.91 20.30 17.99
CA GLU A 222 -5.62 21.58 18.08
C GLU A 222 -5.72 22.28 16.73
N LYS A 223 -4.64 22.30 15.95
CA LYS A 223 -4.62 22.89 14.61
C LYS A 223 -5.51 22.14 13.61
N LEU A 224 -5.63 20.83 13.78
CA LEU A 224 -6.48 19.97 12.94
C LEU A 224 -7.90 19.80 13.49
N ASP A 225 -8.28 20.61 14.49
CA ASP A 225 -9.61 20.52 15.16
C ASP A 225 -9.93 19.12 15.71
N TRP A 226 -8.89 18.45 16.26
CA TRP A 226 -8.99 17.11 16.83
C TRP A 226 -8.90 17.16 18.35
N PRO A 227 -9.61 16.30 19.12
CA PRO A 227 -9.53 16.28 20.58
C PRO A 227 -8.11 16.12 21.08
N SER A 228 -7.53 17.17 21.68
CA SER A 228 -6.11 17.24 22.01
C SER A 228 -5.71 16.25 23.11
N GLU A 229 -6.60 15.99 24.09
CA GLU A 229 -6.32 15.12 25.23
C GLU A 229 -6.60 13.63 24.96
N ALA A 230 -7.39 13.31 23.93
CA ALA A 230 -7.74 11.94 23.61
C ALA A 230 -6.55 11.21 22.98
N LYS A 231 -6.17 10.05 23.54
CA LYS A 231 -5.18 9.14 22.96
C LYS A 231 -5.90 7.94 22.34
N PHE A 232 -5.47 7.55 21.13
CA PHE A 232 -6.05 6.41 20.40
C PHE A 232 -7.57 6.48 20.25
N TRP A 233 -8.11 7.68 20.15
CA TRP A 233 -9.52 7.89 19.96
C TRP A 233 -9.87 7.82 18.46
N VAL A 234 -10.90 7.04 18.15
CA VAL A 234 -11.46 6.94 16.81
C VAL A 234 -12.95 7.27 16.90
N PRO A 235 -13.47 8.21 16.11
CA PRO A 235 -14.91 8.47 16.04
C PRO A 235 -15.65 7.19 15.65
N GLU A 236 -16.80 6.95 16.26
CA GLU A 236 -17.60 5.74 15.98
C GLU A 236 -18.04 5.69 14.51
N GLU A 237 -18.43 6.83 13.96
CA GLU A 237 -18.83 6.96 12.56
C GLU A 237 -17.67 6.59 11.60
N ALA A 238 -16.44 7.01 11.90
CA ALA A 238 -15.27 6.63 11.11
C ALA A 238 -14.98 5.13 11.21
N LEU A 239 -15.07 4.58 12.44
CA LEU A 239 -14.87 3.15 12.64
C LEU A 239 -15.91 2.31 11.87
N MET A 240 -17.16 2.74 11.84
CA MET A 240 -18.22 2.08 11.08
C MET A 240 -17.90 2.00 9.59
N VAL A 241 -17.45 3.13 8.99
CA VAL A 241 -17.06 3.17 7.57
C VAL A 241 -15.90 2.19 7.28
N PHE A 242 -14.85 2.20 8.10
CA PHE A 242 -13.75 1.25 7.92
C PHE A 242 -14.18 -0.21 8.09
N ARG A 243 -15.15 -0.49 8.97
CA ARG A 243 -15.66 -1.87 9.21
C ARG A 243 -16.52 -2.41 8.07
N GLU A 244 -17.05 -1.57 7.18
CA GLU A 244 -17.71 -2.02 5.95
C GLU A 244 -16.78 -2.87 5.08
N ALA A 245 -15.47 -2.69 5.19
CA ALA A 245 -14.47 -3.51 4.50
C ALA A 245 -14.59 -5.01 4.84
N VAL A 246 -15.04 -5.36 6.07
CA VAL A 246 -15.24 -6.75 6.50
C VAL A 246 -16.39 -7.39 5.71
N GLU A 247 -17.52 -6.71 5.65
CA GLU A 247 -18.72 -7.19 4.95
C GLU A 247 -18.48 -7.28 3.45
N ASN A 248 -17.90 -6.24 2.86
CA ASN A 248 -17.55 -6.21 1.44
C ASN A 248 -16.56 -7.31 1.08
N GLY A 249 -15.54 -7.55 1.93
CA GLY A 249 -14.56 -8.61 1.75
C GLY A 249 -15.19 -10.01 1.81
N GLN A 250 -16.11 -10.25 2.74
CA GLN A 250 -16.84 -11.51 2.85
C GLN A 250 -17.73 -11.79 1.64
N GLN A 251 -18.42 -10.76 1.14
CA GLN A 251 -19.28 -10.89 -0.05
C GLN A 251 -18.42 -11.20 -1.28
N THR A 252 -17.30 -10.49 -1.47
CA THR A 252 -16.37 -10.71 -2.58
C THR A 252 -15.75 -12.10 -2.52
N GLN A 253 -15.33 -12.56 -1.33
CA GLN A 253 -14.80 -13.90 -1.13
C GLN A 253 -15.85 -14.97 -1.47
N THR A 254 -17.09 -14.80 -1.01
CA THR A 254 -18.18 -15.74 -1.30
C THR A 254 -18.45 -15.80 -2.81
N SER A 255 -18.45 -14.66 -3.50
CA SER A 255 -18.63 -14.59 -4.94
C SER A 255 -17.54 -15.33 -5.69
N LEU A 256 -16.27 -15.18 -5.27
CA LEU A 256 -15.16 -15.92 -5.86
C LEU A 256 -15.27 -17.42 -5.63
N LEU A 257 -15.63 -17.86 -4.41
CA LEU A 257 -15.78 -19.30 -4.12
C LEU A 257 -16.85 -19.93 -5.01
N ASN A 258 -17.99 -19.25 -5.19
CA ASN A 258 -19.04 -19.68 -6.11
C ASN A 258 -18.56 -19.71 -7.58
N LEU A 259 -17.70 -18.75 -7.96
CA LEU A 259 -17.09 -18.73 -9.30
C LEU A 259 -16.16 -19.93 -9.48
N VAL A 260 -15.30 -20.22 -8.50
CA VAL A 260 -14.38 -21.37 -8.52
C VAL A 260 -15.12 -22.70 -8.56
N GLU A 261 -16.25 -22.83 -7.85
CA GLU A 261 -17.10 -24.04 -7.93
C GLU A 261 -17.66 -24.26 -9.34
N ARG A 262 -18.18 -23.20 -9.97
CA ARG A 262 -18.65 -23.27 -11.36
C ARG A 262 -17.51 -23.53 -12.34
N TYR A 263 -16.34 -22.94 -12.11
CA TYR A 263 -15.13 -23.19 -12.89
C TYR A 263 -14.71 -24.65 -12.82
N ALA A 264 -14.71 -25.26 -11.65
CA ALA A 264 -14.36 -26.66 -11.44
C ALA A 264 -15.30 -27.64 -12.19
N ALA A 265 -16.56 -27.27 -12.34
CA ALA A 265 -17.51 -28.09 -13.11
C ALA A 265 -17.22 -28.08 -14.64
N VAL A 266 -16.58 -27.02 -15.15
CA VAL A 266 -16.29 -26.86 -16.60
C VAL A 266 -14.82 -27.20 -16.90
N TYR A 267 -13.91 -26.86 -16.02
CA TYR A 267 -12.45 -27.01 -16.15
C TYR A 267 -11.85 -27.79 -14.97
N PRO A 268 -12.15 -29.08 -14.83
CA PRO A 268 -11.78 -29.87 -13.63
C PRO A 268 -10.28 -30.03 -13.45
N ASP A 269 -9.49 -30.13 -14.51
CA ASP A 269 -8.03 -30.31 -14.43
C ASP A 269 -7.33 -29.03 -13.96
N GLU A 270 -7.74 -27.88 -14.49
CA GLU A 270 -7.24 -26.57 -14.09
C GLU A 270 -7.68 -26.25 -12.65
N ALA A 271 -8.90 -26.57 -12.28
CA ALA A 271 -9.38 -26.41 -10.91
C ALA A 271 -8.61 -27.28 -9.90
N ALA A 272 -8.27 -28.50 -10.27
CA ALA A 272 -7.44 -29.37 -9.46
C ALA A 272 -6.00 -28.81 -9.32
N LEU A 273 -5.43 -28.20 -10.37
CA LEU A 273 -4.15 -27.52 -10.27
C LEU A 273 -4.25 -26.27 -9.38
N LEU A 274 -5.30 -25.48 -9.54
CA LEU A 274 -5.54 -24.29 -8.70
C LEU A 274 -5.64 -24.67 -7.22
N GLY A 275 -6.38 -25.74 -6.91
CA GLY A 275 -6.51 -26.27 -5.54
C GLY A 275 -5.16 -26.63 -4.93
N ARG A 276 -4.31 -27.36 -5.66
CA ARG A 276 -2.94 -27.69 -5.21
C ARG A 276 -2.06 -26.47 -4.94
N LEU A 277 -2.16 -25.44 -5.79
CA LEU A 277 -1.39 -24.19 -5.61
C LEU A 277 -1.93 -23.35 -4.43
N TRP A 278 -3.22 -23.50 -4.12
CA TRP A 278 -3.84 -22.76 -3.01
C TRP A 278 -3.53 -23.40 -1.65
N GLU A 279 -3.43 -24.72 -1.61
CA GLU A 279 -3.16 -25.46 -0.37
C GLU A 279 -1.67 -25.45 0.02
N GLY A 280 -0.76 -25.20 -0.90
CA GLY A 280 0.71 -25.10 -0.73
C GLY A 280 1.41 -26.42 -1.00
#